data_33fbd70748e3b48b94a390500e869187
#
_entry.id   33fbd70748e3b48b94a390500e869187
#
_cell.length_a   1.000
_cell.length_b   1.000
_cell.length_c   1.000
_cell.angle_alpha   90.00
_cell.angle_beta   90.00
_cell.angle_gamma   90.00
#
_symmetry.space_group_name_H-M   'P 1'
#
loop_
_entity.id
_entity.type
_entity.pdbx_description
1 polymer ?
#
loop_
_entity_poly.entity_id
_entity_poly.type
_entity_poly.pdbx_seq_one_letter_code
_entity_poly.pdbx_strand_id
1 'polypeptide(L)'
;MKTAFSKFNFAALALLFLTLTAMTSCDKCKDDDKPTPTVKEQLVGEWEIKSFTIDGVEVKGAIVTASKMEFEAYSGDNGDFEWDIFFVDGSSERQSGDYEVDEEDQEIELENERGDRLKFDFELDGDDLELSGTLDGERYVLKAERD
;
A
#
# COMPACT_ATOMS: atom_id res chain seq x y z
N MET A 1 -26.11 -26.93 59.89
CA MET A 1 -24.70 -26.88 59.45
C MET A 1 -24.39 -25.47 59.03
N LYS A 2 -23.62 -24.70 59.80
CA LYS A 2 -23.20 -23.32 59.51
C LYS A 2 -21.79 -23.37 59.00
N THR A 3 -21.58 -23.12 57.72
CA THR A 3 -20.27 -22.97 57.11
C THR A 3 -19.76 -21.56 57.37
N ALA A 4 -18.69 -21.48 58.16
CA ALA A 4 -17.98 -20.25 58.46
C ALA A 4 -17.13 -19.85 57.25
N PHE A 5 -17.48 -18.73 56.58
CA PHE A 5 -16.61 -18.08 55.62
C PHE A 5 -15.48 -17.36 56.37
N SER A 6 -14.28 -17.87 56.20
CA SER A 6 -13.04 -17.27 56.65
C SER A 6 -12.88 -15.90 55.93
N LYS A 7 -12.74 -14.85 56.74
CA LYS A 7 -12.44 -13.49 56.27
C LYS A 7 -10.98 -13.47 55.78
N PHE A 8 -10.78 -13.64 54.50
CA PHE A 8 -9.49 -13.44 53.90
C PHE A 8 -9.11 -11.95 53.96
N ASN A 9 -8.01 -11.65 54.61
CA ASN A 9 -7.52 -10.29 54.79
C ASN A 9 -7.08 -9.69 53.48
N PHE A 10 -7.90 -8.82 52.87
CA PHE A 10 -7.60 -8.03 51.68
C PHE A 10 -6.41 -7.08 51.84
N ALA A 11 -5.98 -6.82 53.10
CA ALA A 11 -4.85 -5.94 53.36
C ALA A 11 -3.48 -6.53 52.99
N ALA A 12 -3.33 -7.86 52.94
CA ALA A 12 -2.07 -8.50 52.58
C ALA A 12 -1.85 -8.57 51.07
N LEU A 13 -2.94 -8.54 50.28
CA LEU A 13 -2.85 -8.59 48.80
C LEU A 13 -2.51 -7.23 48.18
N ALA A 14 -2.89 -6.13 48.86
CA ALA A 14 -2.58 -4.77 48.39
C ALA A 14 -1.09 -4.41 48.49
N LEU A 15 -0.37 -5.02 49.48
CA LEU A 15 1.05 -4.75 49.65
C LEU A 15 1.94 -5.53 48.66
N LEU A 16 1.42 -6.62 48.08
CA LEU A 16 2.18 -7.41 47.09
C LEU A 16 2.12 -6.80 45.69
N PHE A 17 1.09 -5.97 45.41
CA PHE A 17 0.98 -5.28 44.12
C PHE A 17 1.81 -3.99 44.04
N LEU A 18 2.23 -3.42 45.17
CA LEU A 18 3.00 -2.18 45.16
C LEU A 18 4.50 -2.38 44.88
N THR A 19 5.00 -3.62 44.94
CA THR A 19 6.41 -3.90 44.70
C THR A 19 6.76 -4.36 43.30
N LEU A 20 5.77 -4.56 42.41
CA LEU A 20 5.99 -4.99 41.02
C LEU A 20 5.99 -3.84 39.98
N THR A 21 5.72 -2.60 40.41
CA THR A 21 5.67 -1.45 39.48
C THR A 21 6.97 -0.66 39.37
N ALA A 22 8.08 -1.14 39.96
CA ALA A 22 9.35 -0.42 39.98
C ALA A 22 10.44 -1.01 39.07
N MET A 23 10.10 -1.96 38.17
CA MET A 23 11.08 -2.57 37.24
C MET A 23 10.67 -2.56 35.80
N THR A 24 9.92 -1.55 35.35
CA THR A 24 9.77 -1.26 33.90
C THR A 24 10.19 0.17 33.62
N SER A 25 11.37 0.53 34.14
CA SER A 25 12.17 1.54 33.47
C SER A 25 13.01 0.84 32.42
N CYS A 26 12.41 0.36 31.37
CA CYS A 26 13.09 0.22 30.09
C CYS A 26 13.37 1.62 29.61
N ASP A 27 14.56 2.12 30.00
CA ASP A 27 15.24 3.18 29.29
C ASP A 27 15.23 2.89 27.79
N LYS A 28 14.58 3.82 27.08
CA LYS A 28 14.95 4.25 25.73
C LYS A 28 15.44 3.14 24.80
N CYS A 29 14.52 2.43 24.20
CA CYS A 29 14.59 2.42 22.75
C CYS A 29 14.40 3.89 22.32
N LYS A 30 15.47 4.57 21.98
CA LYS A 30 15.42 5.60 20.96
C LYS A 30 15.03 4.83 19.71
N ASP A 31 13.73 4.69 19.49
CA ASP A 31 13.24 4.57 18.13
C ASP A 31 13.83 5.79 17.44
N ASP A 32 14.80 5.54 16.58
CA ASP A 32 15.21 6.53 15.62
C ASP A 32 13.88 6.97 14.99
N ASP A 33 13.51 8.24 15.22
CA ASP A 33 12.38 8.90 14.58
C ASP A 33 12.69 8.98 13.08
N LYS A 34 12.67 7.81 12.41
CA LYS A 34 12.72 7.74 10.99
C LYS A 34 11.33 8.20 10.55
N PRO A 35 11.23 9.32 9.84
CA PRO A 35 9.93 9.81 9.39
C PRO A 35 9.24 8.69 8.63
N THR A 36 7.97 8.46 8.92
CA THR A 36 7.15 7.53 8.14
C THR A 36 7.20 7.99 6.68
N PRO A 37 7.57 7.12 5.74
CA PRO A 37 7.64 7.52 4.34
C PRO A 37 6.26 7.97 3.86
N THR A 38 6.23 9.03 3.07
CA THR A 38 5.01 9.53 2.42
C THR A 38 4.49 8.51 1.41
N VAL A 39 3.24 8.61 1.00
CA VAL A 39 2.67 7.74 -0.06
C VAL A 39 3.50 7.86 -1.35
N LYS A 40 3.91 9.07 -1.72
CA LYS A 40 4.78 9.31 -2.88
C LYS A 40 6.10 8.55 -2.79
N GLU A 41 6.74 8.53 -1.63
CA GLU A 41 7.97 7.76 -1.41
C GLU A 41 7.72 6.25 -1.40
N GLN A 42 6.55 5.82 -0.95
CA GLN A 42 6.17 4.41 -0.94
C GLN A 42 5.80 3.89 -2.33
N LEU A 43 5.29 4.72 -3.23
CA LEU A 43 4.98 4.34 -4.61
C LEU A 43 6.24 4.10 -5.45
N VAL A 44 7.34 4.78 -5.17
CA VAL A 44 8.59 4.66 -5.95
C VAL A 44 9.09 3.23 -5.99
N GLY A 45 9.37 2.74 -7.19
CA GLY A 45 9.93 1.41 -7.47
C GLY A 45 9.17 0.64 -8.54
N GLU A 46 9.57 -0.61 -8.75
CA GLU A 46 8.97 -1.52 -9.72
C GLU A 46 7.81 -2.30 -9.08
N TRP A 47 6.72 -2.44 -9.84
CA TRP A 47 5.49 -3.11 -9.47
C TRP A 47 5.12 -4.15 -10.52
N GLU A 48 5.12 -5.42 -10.14
CA GLU A 48 4.66 -6.48 -11.02
C GLU A 48 3.14 -6.61 -10.91
N ILE A 49 2.42 -6.40 -12.02
CA ILE A 49 0.96 -6.56 -12.06
C ILE A 49 0.62 -8.06 -11.95
N LYS A 50 -0.03 -8.44 -10.86
CA LYS A 50 -0.44 -9.83 -10.57
C LYS A 50 -1.83 -10.15 -11.12
N SER A 51 -2.73 -9.16 -11.14
CA SER A 51 -4.08 -9.27 -11.71
C SER A 51 -4.40 -8.00 -12.49
N PHE A 52 -5.06 -8.17 -13.63
CA PHE A 52 -5.54 -7.09 -14.48
C PHE A 52 -6.93 -7.45 -14.97
N THR A 53 -7.95 -6.73 -14.48
CA THR A 53 -9.35 -6.94 -14.88
C THR A 53 -9.89 -5.76 -15.65
N ILE A 54 -10.73 -6.04 -16.64
CA ILE A 54 -11.53 -5.06 -17.37
C ILE A 54 -12.99 -5.47 -17.21
N ASP A 55 -13.83 -4.59 -16.66
CA ASP A 55 -15.23 -4.85 -16.31
C ASP A 55 -15.43 -6.13 -15.47
N GLY A 56 -14.45 -6.39 -14.57
CA GLY A 56 -14.46 -7.56 -13.70
C GLY A 56 -14.02 -8.87 -14.38
N VAL A 57 -13.60 -8.83 -15.64
CA VAL A 57 -13.05 -9.99 -16.36
C VAL A 57 -11.53 -9.96 -16.30
N GLU A 58 -10.91 -11.02 -15.76
CA GLU A 58 -9.45 -11.14 -15.70
C GLU A 58 -8.87 -11.29 -17.11
N VAL A 59 -7.99 -10.36 -17.50
CA VAL A 59 -7.33 -10.34 -18.80
C VAL A 59 -5.88 -10.82 -18.72
N LYS A 60 -5.28 -10.85 -17.51
CA LYS A 60 -3.94 -11.43 -17.32
C LYS A 60 -4.00 -12.94 -17.50
N GLY A 61 -3.08 -13.47 -18.30
CA GLY A 61 -3.08 -14.88 -18.73
C GLY A 61 -3.96 -15.18 -19.95
N ALA A 62 -4.95 -14.33 -20.26
CA ALA A 62 -5.83 -14.51 -21.43
C ALA A 62 -5.43 -13.59 -22.59
N ILE A 63 -5.12 -12.34 -22.31
CA ILE A 63 -4.73 -11.31 -23.28
C ILE A 63 -3.35 -10.77 -22.94
N VAL A 64 -3.08 -10.49 -21.67
CA VAL A 64 -1.83 -9.97 -21.13
C VAL A 64 -1.07 -11.10 -20.46
N THR A 65 0.17 -11.39 -20.89
CA THR A 65 1.03 -12.43 -20.28
C THR A 65 1.76 -11.89 -19.06
N ALA A 66 2.28 -10.66 -19.16
CA ALA A 66 3.00 -9.97 -18.09
C ALA A 66 2.74 -8.46 -18.20
N SER A 67 2.83 -7.78 -17.09
CA SER A 67 2.79 -6.32 -17.05
C SER A 67 3.57 -5.82 -15.85
N LYS A 68 4.34 -4.77 -16.05
CA LYS A 68 5.14 -4.09 -15.02
C LYS A 68 4.89 -2.60 -15.07
N MET A 69 4.85 -1.97 -13.91
CA MET A 69 4.79 -0.52 -13.77
C MET A 69 5.95 -0.07 -12.88
N GLU A 70 6.63 0.98 -13.29
CA GLU A 70 7.69 1.61 -12.52
C GLU A 70 7.30 3.06 -12.25
N PHE A 71 7.48 3.48 -10.99
CA PHE A 71 7.33 4.86 -10.58
C PHE A 71 8.68 5.38 -10.11
N GLU A 72 9.16 6.43 -10.72
CA GLU A 72 10.38 7.12 -10.31
C GLU A 72 10.10 8.17 -9.22
N ALA A 73 11.15 8.56 -8.51
CA ALA A 73 11.04 9.58 -7.47
C ALA A 73 10.63 10.93 -8.06
N TYR A 74 9.81 11.67 -7.30
CA TYR A 74 9.37 13.01 -7.69
C TYR A 74 10.55 13.95 -7.98
N SER A 75 10.45 14.67 -9.09
CA SER A 75 11.36 15.73 -9.49
C SER A 75 10.57 17.05 -9.64
N GLY A 76 10.28 17.72 -8.51
CA GLY A 76 9.37 18.86 -8.45
C GLY A 76 7.97 18.44 -8.03
N ASP A 77 6.97 18.74 -8.84
CA ASP A 77 5.55 18.51 -8.52
C ASP A 77 5.06 17.12 -8.97
N ASN A 78 5.74 16.47 -9.89
CA ASN A 78 5.42 15.17 -10.47
C ASN A 78 6.61 14.19 -10.41
N GLY A 79 6.34 12.90 -10.63
CA GLY A 79 7.32 11.86 -10.88
C GLY A 79 7.15 11.29 -12.28
N ASP A 80 8.12 10.53 -12.75
CA ASP A 80 8.03 9.83 -14.03
C ASP A 80 7.50 8.41 -13.83
N PHE A 81 6.72 7.89 -14.78
CA PHE A 81 6.28 6.50 -14.78
C PHE A 81 6.61 5.81 -16.11
N GLU A 82 6.80 4.49 -16.01
CA GLU A 82 6.88 3.59 -17.17
C GLU A 82 5.93 2.41 -16.93
N TRP A 83 5.15 2.04 -17.93
CA TRP A 83 4.24 0.90 -17.88
C TRP A 83 4.45 0.01 -19.09
N ASP A 84 4.98 -1.18 -18.85
CA ASP A 84 5.19 -2.24 -19.85
C ASP A 84 4.05 -3.26 -19.80
N ILE A 85 3.48 -3.56 -20.95
CA ILE A 85 2.42 -4.56 -21.12
C ILE A 85 2.87 -5.55 -22.20
N PHE A 86 2.89 -6.84 -21.88
CA PHE A 86 3.23 -7.91 -22.80
C PHE A 86 2.00 -8.75 -23.10
N PHE A 87 1.71 -8.95 -24.38
CA PHE A 87 0.52 -9.66 -24.82
C PHE A 87 0.81 -11.13 -25.20
N VAL A 88 -0.24 -11.96 -25.20
CA VAL A 88 -0.15 -13.40 -25.53
C VAL A 88 0.26 -13.65 -26.98
N ASP A 89 0.06 -12.72 -27.90
CA ASP A 89 0.48 -12.79 -29.30
C ASP A 89 1.97 -12.46 -29.51
N GLY A 90 2.68 -12.14 -28.44
CA GLY A 90 4.09 -11.77 -28.43
C GLY A 90 4.35 -10.28 -28.70
N SER A 91 3.31 -9.47 -28.91
CA SER A 91 3.46 -8.02 -28.96
C SER A 91 3.66 -7.41 -27.57
N SER A 92 4.15 -6.18 -27.52
CA SER A 92 4.27 -5.42 -26.29
C SER A 92 3.90 -3.97 -26.52
N GLU A 93 3.42 -3.31 -25.47
CA GLU A 93 3.16 -1.89 -25.43
C GLU A 93 3.91 -1.29 -24.25
N ARG A 94 4.49 -0.11 -24.46
CA ARG A 94 5.12 0.70 -23.40
C ARG A 94 4.46 2.06 -23.40
N GLN A 95 4.06 2.48 -22.22
CA GLN A 95 3.61 3.83 -21.95
C GLN A 95 4.55 4.47 -20.94
N SER A 96 4.89 5.73 -21.13
CA SER A 96 5.73 6.51 -20.24
C SER A 96 5.23 7.94 -20.20
N GLY A 97 5.55 8.63 -19.13
CA GLY A 97 5.16 10.01 -18.90
C GLY A 97 5.27 10.41 -17.45
N ASP A 98 4.47 11.38 -17.07
CA ASP A 98 4.45 11.94 -15.73
C ASP A 98 3.33 11.34 -14.88
N TYR A 99 3.53 11.27 -13.55
CA TYR A 99 2.46 10.94 -12.63
C TYR A 99 2.36 11.96 -11.50
N GLU A 100 1.14 12.19 -11.04
CA GLU A 100 0.82 12.98 -9.86
C GLU A 100 -0.02 12.17 -8.89
N VAL A 101 0.22 12.35 -7.57
CA VAL A 101 -0.54 11.68 -6.51
C VAL A 101 -1.25 12.73 -5.69
N ASP A 102 -2.55 12.58 -5.58
CA ASP A 102 -3.39 13.25 -4.59
C ASP A 102 -3.60 12.31 -3.40
N GLU A 103 -2.87 12.57 -2.31
CA GLU A 103 -2.96 11.75 -1.09
C GLU A 103 -4.27 11.97 -0.33
N GLU A 104 -4.92 13.12 -0.49
CA GLU A 104 -6.17 13.45 0.20
C GLU A 104 -7.34 12.68 -0.43
N ASP A 105 -7.38 12.64 -1.76
CA ASP A 105 -8.42 11.94 -2.52
C ASP A 105 -8.05 10.48 -2.83
N GLN A 106 -6.83 10.04 -2.51
CA GLN A 106 -6.27 8.73 -2.84
C GLN A 106 -6.33 8.44 -4.34
N GLU A 107 -5.98 9.44 -5.13
CA GLU A 107 -6.00 9.40 -6.60
C GLU A 107 -4.58 9.51 -7.15
N ILE A 108 -4.30 8.77 -8.22
CA ILE A 108 -3.11 8.90 -9.04
C ILE A 108 -3.51 9.24 -10.46
N GLU A 109 -2.94 10.29 -11.02
CA GLU A 109 -3.11 10.67 -12.43
C GLU A 109 -1.82 10.34 -13.19
N LEU A 110 -1.94 9.58 -14.27
CA LEU A 110 -0.86 9.26 -15.21
C LEU A 110 -1.09 10.07 -16.49
N GLU A 111 -0.14 10.88 -16.90
CA GLU A 111 -0.17 11.60 -18.17
C GLU A 111 0.93 11.06 -19.09
N ASN A 112 0.56 10.42 -20.19
CA ASN A 112 1.54 9.89 -21.13
C ASN A 112 2.15 10.99 -22.02
N GLU A 113 3.23 10.67 -22.75
CA GLU A 113 3.94 11.61 -23.64
C GLU A 113 3.04 12.23 -24.75
N ARG A 114 1.84 11.67 -24.98
CA ARG A 114 0.86 12.21 -25.95
C ARG A 114 -0.11 13.18 -25.30
N GLY A 115 -0.09 13.30 -23.96
CA GLY A 115 -1.01 14.10 -23.17
C GLY A 115 -2.32 13.40 -22.85
N ASP A 116 -2.41 12.08 -23.07
CA ASP A 116 -3.55 11.29 -22.60
C ASP A 116 -3.44 11.07 -21.11
N ARG A 117 -4.54 11.26 -20.37
CA ARG A 117 -4.58 11.17 -18.91
C ARG A 117 -5.43 9.99 -18.46
N LEU A 118 -4.87 9.23 -17.54
CA LEU A 118 -5.53 8.14 -16.86
C LEU A 118 -5.58 8.45 -15.38
N LYS A 119 -6.77 8.38 -14.77
CA LYS A 119 -6.97 8.57 -13.34
C LYS A 119 -7.37 7.25 -12.71
N PHE A 120 -6.72 6.94 -11.60
CA PHE A 120 -6.98 5.77 -10.80
C PHE A 120 -7.15 6.17 -9.33
N ASP A 121 -8.15 5.61 -8.67
CA ASP A 121 -8.13 5.47 -7.22
C ASP A 121 -7.06 4.45 -6.87
N PHE A 122 -6.28 4.66 -5.81
CA PHE A 122 -5.27 3.71 -5.38
C PHE A 122 -5.46 3.28 -3.92
N GLU A 123 -5.10 2.02 -3.65
CA GLU A 123 -4.91 1.50 -2.30
C GLU A 123 -3.49 0.94 -2.21
N LEU A 124 -2.73 1.38 -1.20
CA LEU A 124 -1.35 0.97 -0.97
C LEU A 124 -1.21 0.40 0.44
N ASP A 125 -0.84 -0.87 0.55
CA ASP A 125 -0.60 -1.56 1.82
C ASP A 125 0.73 -2.33 1.77
N GLY A 126 1.79 -1.68 2.23
CA GLY A 126 3.14 -2.23 2.20
C GLY A 126 3.64 -2.45 0.77
N ASP A 127 3.75 -3.72 0.37
CA ASP A 127 4.23 -4.12 -0.95
C ASP A 127 3.08 -4.44 -1.93
N ASP A 128 1.84 -4.21 -1.53
CA ASP A 128 0.65 -4.41 -2.35
C ASP A 128 0.10 -3.06 -2.83
N LEU A 129 -0.18 -2.93 -4.13
CA LEU A 129 -0.79 -1.77 -4.77
C LEU A 129 -2.00 -2.20 -5.59
N GLU A 130 -3.16 -1.61 -5.31
CA GLU A 130 -4.34 -1.71 -6.17
C GLU A 130 -4.61 -0.36 -6.82
N LEU A 131 -4.79 -0.37 -8.15
CA LEU A 131 -5.23 0.77 -8.95
C LEU A 131 -6.57 0.45 -9.56
N SER A 132 -7.56 1.33 -9.41
CA SER A 132 -8.87 1.17 -10.04
C SER A 132 -9.32 2.47 -10.70
N GLY A 133 -9.83 2.37 -11.93
CA GLY A 133 -10.25 3.54 -12.69
C GLY A 133 -11.23 3.17 -13.80
N THR A 134 -11.70 4.19 -14.51
CA THR A 134 -12.60 4.02 -15.66
C THR A 134 -12.02 4.76 -16.85
N LEU A 135 -11.88 4.07 -17.98
CA LEU A 135 -11.43 4.62 -19.25
C LEU A 135 -12.42 4.19 -20.33
N ASP A 136 -12.92 5.14 -21.11
CA ASP A 136 -13.88 4.92 -22.21
C ASP A 136 -15.17 4.18 -21.78
N GLY A 137 -15.50 4.24 -20.48
CA GLY A 137 -16.68 3.59 -19.89
C GLY A 137 -16.43 2.17 -19.38
N GLU A 138 -15.25 1.61 -19.58
CA GLU A 138 -14.82 0.33 -19.02
C GLU A 138 -14.10 0.53 -17.68
N ARG A 139 -14.35 -0.34 -16.71
CA ARG A 139 -13.68 -0.30 -15.41
C ARG A 139 -12.42 -1.17 -15.43
N TYR A 140 -11.31 -0.57 -15.09
CA TYR A 140 -10.01 -1.22 -14.96
C TYR A 140 -9.65 -1.39 -13.50
N VAL A 141 -9.17 -2.59 -13.13
CA VAL A 141 -8.56 -2.84 -11.81
C VAL A 141 -7.27 -3.60 -12.01
N LEU A 142 -6.19 -3.04 -11.49
CA LEU A 142 -4.86 -3.64 -11.50
C LEU A 142 -4.44 -3.91 -10.05
N LYS A 143 -3.95 -5.12 -9.78
CA LYS A 143 -3.34 -5.48 -8.50
C LYS A 143 -1.88 -5.79 -8.76
N ALA A 144 -1.01 -5.14 -8.04
CA ALA A 144 0.42 -5.25 -8.20
C ALA A 144 1.11 -5.57 -6.87
N GLU A 145 2.23 -6.25 -6.95
CA GLU A 145 3.15 -6.45 -5.85
C GLU A 145 4.49 -5.81 -6.20
N ARG A 146 5.16 -5.26 -5.21
CA ARG A 146 6.50 -4.70 -5.35
C ARG A 146 7.50 -5.80 -5.74
N ASP A 147 8.36 -5.54 -6.74
CA ASP A 147 9.40 -6.47 -7.20
C ASP A 147 10.68 -6.36 -6.33
#